data_9c29d57da1bdda7d7a60b7d09efed117
#
_entry.id   9c29d57da1bdda7d7a60b7d09efed117
#
_cell.length_a   1.000
_cell.length_b   1.000
_cell.length_c   1.000
_cell.angle_alpha   90.00
_cell.angle_beta   90.00
_cell.angle_gamma   90.00
#
_symmetry.space_group_name_H-M   'P 1'
#
loop_
_entity.id
_entity.type
_entity.pdbx_description
1 polymer ?
#
loop_
_entity_poly.entity_id
_entity_poly.type
_entity_poly.pdbx_seq_one_letter_code
_entity_poly.pdbx_strand_id
1 'polypeptide(L)'
;MKYYKFKGATLYNAIPMFSGVSFDPNVNMVSIVKDFKNNGYITANIQDICHKELMSINPLEKYTYVEFDHEYASPNCDPNIYTYGYSFSGGENGIFRKCQYGKESFEYALEYAKKFWNVYKDNKKFMRIVNTYAHEYSGEKSKYTDKSLRDFLSYLYENNQVNDTTVFIAGDHGFALMGVYKILEANDWKAENDLHIFLN
;
A
#
# COMPACT_ATOMS: atom_id res chain seq x y z
N MET A 1 12.51 -15.56 2.87
CA MET A 1 12.91 -15.07 1.54
C MET A 1 13.39 -13.63 1.69
N LYS A 2 14.60 -13.26 1.26
CA LYS A 2 15.04 -11.85 1.29
C LYS A 2 14.69 -11.23 -0.06
N TYR A 3 13.83 -10.23 -0.06
CA TYR A 3 13.51 -9.44 -1.23
C TYR A 3 14.30 -8.13 -1.17
N TYR A 4 15.03 -7.80 -2.20
CA TYR A 4 15.78 -6.55 -2.27
C TYR A 4 15.02 -5.52 -3.08
N LYS A 5 14.87 -4.29 -2.56
CA LYS A 5 14.33 -3.16 -3.32
C LYS A 5 15.23 -2.85 -4.52
N PHE A 6 14.65 -2.51 -5.63
CA PHE A 6 15.39 -2.08 -6.81
C PHE A 6 15.91 -0.64 -6.67
N LYS A 7 15.12 0.25 -6.07
CA LYS A 7 15.45 1.67 -5.84
C LYS A 7 14.70 2.22 -4.63
N GLY A 8 15.09 3.42 -4.18
CA GLY A 8 14.52 4.10 -3.03
C GLY A 8 13.17 4.80 -3.24
N ALA A 9 12.37 4.40 -4.23
CA ALA A 9 11.07 5.01 -4.51
C ALA A 9 10.02 3.95 -4.91
N THR A 10 8.80 4.17 -4.50
CA THR A 10 7.65 3.28 -4.68
C THR A 10 7.47 2.80 -6.12
N LEU A 11 7.56 3.70 -7.11
CA LEU A 11 7.41 3.37 -8.53
C LEU A 11 8.34 2.22 -8.96
N TYR A 12 9.61 2.32 -8.64
CA TYR A 12 10.64 1.37 -9.08
C TYR A 12 10.57 0.01 -8.39
N ASN A 13 9.78 -0.10 -7.33
CA ASN A 13 9.59 -1.34 -6.59
C ASN A 13 8.20 -1.94 -6.84
N ALA A 14 7.16 -1.11 -6.92
CA ALA A 14 5.80 -1.58 -7.19
C ALA A 14 5.68 -2.18 -8.60
N ILE A 15 6.29 -1.59 -9.63
CA ILE A 15 6.22 -2.14 -10.98
C ILE A 15 6.81 -3.54 -11.05
N PRO A 16 8.06 -3.79 -10.64
CA PRO A 16 8.60 -5.15 -10.64
C PRO A 16 7.81 -6.14 -9.78
N MET A 17 7.26 -5.68 -8.66
CA MET A 17 6.44 -6.52 -7.77
C MET A 17 5.20 -7.06 -8.48
N PHE A 18 4.58 -6.26 -9.34
CA PHE A 18 3.32 -6.62 -9.99
C PHE A 18 3.47 -7.03 -11.46
N SER A 19 4.58 -6.71 -12.12
CA SER A 19 4.83 -7.07 -13.51
C SER A 19 5.92 -8.12 -13.71
N GLY A 20 6.74 -8.35 -12.67
CA GLY A 20 7.89 -9.25 -12.76
C GLY A 20 9.07 -8.71 -13.58
N VAL A 21 8.97 -7.48 -14.10
CA VAL A 21 10.02 -6.84 -14.92
C VAL A 21 10.43 -5.50 -14.35
N SER A 22 11.66 -5.08 -14.62
CA SER A 22 12.13 -3.76 -14.22
C SER A 22 11.33 -2.65 -14.91
N PHE A 23 11.13 -1.53 -14.19
CA PHE A 23 10.43 -0.40 -14.73
C PHE A 23 11.14 0.19 -15.96
N ASP A 24 10.42 0.27 -17.07
CA ASP A 24 10.80 1.01 -18.27
C ASP A 24 9.59 1.85 -18.74
N PRO A 25 9.69 3.19 -18.76
CA PRO A 25 8.58 4.06 -19.15
C PRO A 25 8.20 3.94 -20.63
N ASN A 26 9.02 3.31 -21.46
CA ASN A 26 8.79 3.14 -22.89
C ASN A 26 8.18 1.77 -23.24
N VAL A 27 7.99 0.91 -22.26
CA VAL A 27 7.48 -0.46 -22.45
C VAL A 27 6.12 -0.58 -21.76
N ASN A 28 5.13 -1.09 -22.49
CA ASN A 28 3.86 -1.50 -21.92
C ASN A 28 4.08 -2.75 -21.06
N MET A 29 3.99 -2.58 -19.76
CA MET A 29 4.16 -3.68 -18.80
C MET A 29 2.81 -4.33 -18.53
N VAL A 30 2.80 -5.64 -18.45
CA VAL A 30 1.60 -6.40 -18.09
C VAL A 30 1.61 -6.66 -16.59
N SER A 31 0.55 -6.26 -15.91
CA SER A 31 0.40 -6.51 -14.47
C SER A 31 -0.19 -7.89 -14.22
N ILE A 32 0.28 -8.56 -13.16
CA ILE A 32 -0.34 -9.79 -12.64
C ILE A 32 -1.83 -9.61 -12.31
N VAL A 33 -2.28 -8.38 -12.03
CA VAL A 33 -3.71 -8.07 -11.83
C VAL A 33 -4.53 -8.44 -13.04
N LYS A 34 -4.00 -8.22 -14.26
CA LYS A 34 -4.66 -8.62 -15.50
C LYS A 34 -4.79 -10.14 -15.59
N ASP A 35 -3.78 -10.86 -15.14
CA ASP A 35 -3.83 -12.33 -15.13
C ASP A 35 -4.87 -12.83 -14.13
N PHE A 36 -4.98 -12.22 -12.96
CA PHE A 36 -6.05 -12.52 -12.01
C PHE A 36 -7.43 -12.27 -12.63
N LYS A 37 -7.67 -11.12 -13.26
CA LYS A 37 -8.95 -10.81 -13.94
C LYS A 37 -9.27 -11.84 -15.03
N ASN A 38 -8.30 -12.18 -15.88
CA ASN A 38 -8.46 -13.17 -16.94
C ASN A 38 -8.78 -14.58 -16.41
N ASN A 39 -8.43 -14.87 -15.17
CA ASN A 39 -8.73 -16.12 -14.48
C ASN A 39 -9.98 -16.04 -13.58
N GLY A 40 -10.81 -15.03 -13.77
CA GLY A 40 -12.10 -14.88 -13.11
C GLY A 40 -12.03 -14.38 -11.66
N TYR A 41 -10.94 -13.72 -11.28
CA TYR A 41 -10.84 -13.05 -9.99
C TYR A 41 -11.50 -11.68 -10.06
N ILE A 42 -12.24 -11.33 -9.02
CA ILE A 42 -12.72 -9.97 -8.76
C ILE A 42 -11.59 -9.21 -8.07
N THR A 43 -11.23 -8.04 -8.59
CA THR A 43 -10.05 -7.30 -8.16
C THR A 43 -10.41 -6.03 -7.42
N ALA A 44 -9.67 -5.71 -6.36
CA ALA A 44 -9.84 -4.47 -5.60
C ALA A 44 -8.50 -3.79 -5.29
N ASN A 45 -8.48 -2.46 -5.41
CA ASN A 45 -7.40 -1.59 -4.99
C ASN A 45 -7.88 -0.67 -3.88
N ILE A 46 -7.32 -0.81 -2.70
CA ILE A 46 -7.74 -0.10 -1.49
C ILE A 46 -6.56 0.72 -0.99
N GLN A 47 -6.78 2.02 -0.80
CA GLN A 47 -5.73 2.96 -0.41
C GLN A 47 -6.22 3.90 0.68
N ASP A 48 -5.34 4.24 1.62
CA ASP A 48 -5.60 5.19 2.71
C ASP A 48 -5.24 6.64 2.37
N ILE A 49 -4.99 6.92 1.09
CA ILE A 49 -4.55 8.21 0.56
C ILE A 49 -5.39 8.61 -0.66
N CYS A 50 -5.40 9.91 -0.98
CA CYS A 50 -6.12 10.45 -2.13
C CYS A 50 -5.54 9.95 -3.46
N HIS A 51 -6.38 9.35 -4.29
CA HIS A 51 -5.99 8.81 -5.59
C HIS A 51 -5.45 9.86 -6.57
N LYS A 52 -6.02 11.06 -6.57
CA LYS A 52 -5.62 12.13 -7.51
C LYS A 52 -4.18 12.59 -7.33
N GLU A 53 -3.69 12.52 -6.10
CA GLU A 53 -2.33 12.91 -5.75
C GLU A 53 -1.33 11.78 -5.99
N LEU A 54 -1.83 10.56 -6.10
CA LEU A 54 -1.07 9.34 -6.26
C LEU A 54 -0.83 8.91 -7.69
N MET A 55 -1.12 9.74 -8.68
CA MET A 55 -0.69 9.45 -10.06
C MET A 55 0.81 9.19 -10.17
N SER A 56 1.59 9.69 -9.19
CA SER A 56 3.01 9.34 -9.01
C SER A 56 3.23 8.05 -8.23
N ILE A 57 2.26 7.59 -7.45
CA ILE A 57 2.37 6.43 -6.55
C ILE A 57 1.47 5.27 -7.00
N ASN A 58 0.56 5.46 -7.95
CA ASN A 58 -0.13 4.36 -8.61
C ASN A 58 0.45 4.04 -10.00
N PRO A 59 1.72 3.58 -10.03
CA PRO A 59 2.39 3.29 -11.28
C PRO A 59 1.74 2.12 -12.01
N LEU A 60 1.02 1.24 -11.28
CA LEU A 60 0.38 0.08 -11.88
C LEU A 60 -0.62 0.48 -12.94
N GLU A 61 -1.58 1.36 -12.62
CA GLU A 61 -2.60 1.78 -13.58
C GLU A 61 -2.01 2.55 -14.75
N LYS A 62 -1.09 3.48 -14.45
CA LYS A 62 -0.47 4.33 -15.46
C LYS A 62 0.38 3.56 -16.48
N TYR A 63 1.15 2.57 -16.00
CA TYR A 63 2.14 1.89 -16.84
C TYR A 63 1.74 0.47 -17.24
N THR A 64 0.71 -0.09 -16.61
CA THR A 64 0.20 -1.43 -16.96
C THR A 64 -1.20 -1.40 -17.55
N TYR A 65 -1.85 -0.25 -17.59
CA TYR A 65 -3.21 -0.07 -18.12
C TYR A 65 -4.24 -1.06 -17.56
N VAL A 66 -4.11 -1.40 -16.28
CA VAL A 66 -5.02 -2.31 -15.61
C VAL A 66 -5.94 -1.52 -14.68
N GLU A 67 -7.23 -1.63 -14.93
CA GLU A 67 -8.27 -1.16 -14.03
C GLU A 67 -8.68 -2.27 -13.07
N PHE A 68 -8.82 -1.92 -11.79
CA PHE A 68 -9.42 -2.79 -10.81
C PHE A 68 -10.96 -2.75 -10.92
N ASP A 69 -11.63 -3.84 -10.54
CA ASP A 69 -13.09 -3.87 -10.54
C ASP A 69 -13.68 -3.01 -9.40
N HIS A 70 -12.92 -2.87 -8.32
CA HIS A 70 -13.25 -2.03 -7.17
C HIS A 70 -12.09 -1.14 -6.75
N GLU A 71 -12.42 0.07 -6.33
CA GLU A 71 -11.44 1.02 -5.83
C GLU A 71 -11.96 1.74 -4.59
N TYR A 72 -11.08 1.94 -3.60
CA TYR A 72 -11.31 2.77 -2.43
C TYR A 72 -10.15 3.72 -2.22
N ALA A 73 -10.29 4.96 -2.66
CA ALA A 73 -9.33 6.04 -2.44
C ALA A 73 -10.02 7.40 -2.37
N SER A 74 -11.13 7.58 -3.09
CA SER A 74 -11.84 8.86 -3.26
C SER A 74 -12.24 9.55 -1.95
N PRO A 75 -12.69 8.86 -0.88
CA PRO A 75 -13.02 9.54 0.39
C PRO A 75 -11.84 10.30 1.00
N ASN A 76 -10.62 9.86 0.72
CA ASN A 76 -9.40 10.49 1.23
C ASN A 76 -9.05 11.78 0.46
N CYS A 77 -9.78 12.10 -0.61
CA CYS A 77 -9.58 13.31 -1.41
C CYS A 77 -10.38 14.53 -0.91
N ASP A 78 -11.10 14.41 0.20
CA ASP A 78 -11.78 15.57 0.81
C ASP A 78 -10.74 16.61 1.26
N PRO A 79 -10.81 17.85 0.73
CA PRO A 79 -9.84 18.89 1.08
C PRO A 79 -9.84 19.29 2.56
N ASN A 80 -10.91 18.98 3.31
CA ASN A 80 -10.94 19.19 4.75
C ASN A 80 -10.12 18.15 5.53
N ILE A 81 -9.78 17.04 4.88
CA ILE A 81 -9.07 15.90 5.48
C ILE A 81 -7.67 15.78 4.88
N TYR A 82 -7.57 15.97 3.57
CA TYR A 82 -6.33 15.84 2.83
C TYR A 82 -5.73 17.21 2.52
N THR A 83 -4.66 17.55 3.18
CA THR A 83 -3.82 18.70 2.82
C THR A 83 -2.64 18.22 2.00
N TYR A 84 -2.63 18.61 0.73
CA TYR A 84 -1.47 18.37 -0.13
C TYR A 84 -0.25 19.16 0.39
N GLY A 85 0.88 18.50 0.47
CA GLY A 85 2.14 19.14 0.82
C GLY A 85 3.16 18.21 1.47
N TYR A 86 4.42 18.61 1.39
CA TYR A 86 5.58 17.91 1.96
C TYR A 86 6.03 18.54 3.30
N SER A 87 5.12 19.08 4.09
CA SER A 87 5.48 19.68 5.35
C SER A 87 5.57 18.63 6.48
N PHE A 88 6.46 18.86 7.43
CA PHE A 88 6.61 18.02 8.61
C PHE A 88 5.32 17.92 9.45
N SER A 89 4.56 19.00 9.52
CA SER A 89 3.36 19.12 10.34
C SER A 89 2.06 18.75 9.62
N GLY A 90 2.08 18.63 8.30
CA GLY A 90 0.86 18.31 7.53
C GLY A 90 1.19 17.78 6.14
N GLY A 91 0.15 17.37 5.40
CA GLY A 91 0.28 16.79 4.09
C GLY A 91 0.69 15.33 4.10
N GLU A 92 1.17 14.87 2.97
CA GLU A 92 1.50 13.47 2.71
C GLU A 92 2.57 12.91 3.65
N ASN A 93 3.60 13.71 3.93
CA ASN A 93 4.72 13.35 4.79
C ASN A 93 4.57 13.86 6.23
N GLY A 94 3.36 14.37 6.58
CA GLY A 94 3.12 14.93 7.90
C GLY A 94 3.06 13.87 9.00
N ILE A 95 3.56 14.23 10.18
CA ILE A 95 3.54 13.37 11.37
C ILE A 95 2.17 13.30 12.05
N PHE A 96 1.25 14.21 11.70
CA PHE A 96 -0.09 14.19 12.29
C PHE A 96 -0.93 13.04 11.75
N ARG A 97 -1.75 12.52 12.65
CA ARG A 97 -2.70 11.45 12.32
C ARG A 97 -3.75 11.95 11.33
N LYS A 98 -4.12 11.09 10.39
CA LYS A 98 -5.21 11.33 9.43
C LYS A 98 -6.52 10.80 9.99
N CYS A 99 -7.11 11.53 10.92
CA CYS A 99 -8.34 11.13 11.58
C CYS A 99 -9.55 11.73 10.87
N GLN A 100 -10.52 10.89 10.52
CA GLN A 100 -11.79 11.26 9.92
C GLN A 100 -12.94 10.79 10.82
N TYR A 101 -13.77 11.71 11.30
CA TYR A 101 -14.93 11.35 12.14
C TYR A 101 -14.60 10.35 13.26
N GLY A 102 -13.49 10.55 13.94
CA GLY A 102 -13.05 9.74 15.08
C GLY A 102 -12.30 8.45 14.75
N LYS A 103 -12.06 8.13 13.47
CA LYS A 103 -11.28 6.98 13.04
C LYS A 103 -10.09 7.38 12.16
N GLU A 104 -9.06 6.58 12.15
CA GLU A 104 -7.95 6.73 11.20
C GLU A 104 -8.40 6.43 9.78
N SER A 105 -7.84 7.11 8.77
CA SER A 105 -8.18 6.86 7.36
C SER A 105 -7.92 5.42 6.95
N PHE A 106 -6.90 4.79 7.48
CA PHE A 106 -6.59 3.38 7.23
C PHE A 106 -7.64 2.42 7.83
N GLU A 107 -8.29 2.77 8.94
CA GLU A 107 -9.39 1.95 9.48
C GLU A 107 -10.57 1.87 8.52
N TYR A 108 -10.93 2.98 7.88
CA TYR A 108 -11.97 2.98 6.84
C TYR A 108 -11.58 2.13 5.62
N ALA A 109 -10.31 2.19 5.21
CA ALA A 109 -9.81 1.35 4.14
C ALA A 109 -9.97 -0.14 4.47
N LEU A 110 -9.62 -0.54 5.69
CA LEU A 110 -9.80 -1.93 6.14
C LEU A 110 -11.28 -2.32 6.35
N GLU A 111 -12.14 -1.41 6.77
CA GLU A 111 -13.59 -1.65 6.81
C GLU A 111 -14.15 -1.90 5.41
N TYR A 112 -13.68 -1.14 4.41
CA TYR A 112 -14.05 -1.40 3.01
C TYR A 112 -13.51 -2.77 2.55
N ALA A 113 -12.28 -3.10 2.90
CA ALA A 113 -11.68 -4.39 2.62
C ALA A 113 -12.52 -5.55 3.18
N LYS A 114 -12.99 -5.45 4.43
CA LYS A 114 -13.87 -6.45 5.04
C LYS A 114 -15.19 -6.58 4.28
N LYS A 115 -15.81 -5.44 3.90
CA LYS A 115 -17.05 -5.44 3.12
C LYS A 115 -16.86 -6.11 1.76
N PHE A 116 -15.82 -5.74 1.02
CA PHE A 116 -15.46 -6.36 -0.25
C PHE A 116 -15.29 -7.87 -0.08
N TRP A 117 -14.53 -8.28 0.90
CA TRP A 117 -14.25 -9.68 1.17
C TRP A 117 -15.51 -10.48 1.48
N ASN A 118 -16.43 -9.92 2.25
CA ASN A 118 -17.69 -10.55 2.63
C ASN A 118 -18.69 -10.63 1.46
N VAL A 119 -18.80 -9.57 0.67
CA VAL A 119 -19.69 -9.53 -0.50
C VAL A 119 -19.30 -10.60 -1.52
N TYR A 120 -18.02 -10.80 -1.72
CA TYR A 120 -17.48 -11.77 -2.68
C TYR A 120 -16.95 -13.04 -2.02
N LYS A 121 -17.53 -13.45 -0.88
CA LYS A 121 -17.04 -14.59 -0.08
C LYS A 121 -16.89 -15.90 -0.91
N ASP A 122 -17.78 -16.14 -1.86
CA ASP A 122 -17.82 -17.35 -2.68
C ASP A 122 -17.08 -17.18 -4.03
N ASN A 123 -16.42 -16.05 -4.25
CA ASN A 123 -15.71 -15.75 -5.49
C ASN A 123 -14.20 -15.77 -5.29
N LYS A 124 -13.49 -16.09 -6.36
CA LYS A 124 -12.05 -15.80 -6.43
C LYS A 124 -11.82 -14.29 -6.37
N LYS A 125 -10.93 -13.83 -5.54
CA LYS A 125 -10.67 -12.39 -5.38
C LYS A 125 -9.19 -12.10 -5.19
N PHE A 126 -8.79 -10.97 -5.73
CA PHE A 126 -7.47 -10.39 -5.55
C PHE A 126 -7.64 -8.99 -4.97
N MET A 127 -6.97 -8.70 -3.88
CA MET A 127 -7.07 -7.40 -3.24
C MET A 127 -5.67 -6.86 -2.92
N ARG A 128 -5.43 -5.63 -3.31
CA ARG A 128 -4.26 -4.86 -2.91
C ARG A 128 -4.70 -3.83 -1.88
N ILE A 129 -4.01 -3.77 -0.75
CA ILE A 129 -4.19 -2.72 0.25
C ILE A 129 -2.90 -1.93 0.34
N VAL A 130 -2.99 -0.61 0.22
CA VAL A 130 -1.86 0.31 0.37
C VAL A 130 -2.03 1.09 1.67
N ASN A 131 -1.04 1.00 2.52
CA ASN A 131 -0.94 1.76 3.76
C ASN A 131 0.21 2.76 3.66
N THR A 132 -0.12 4.05 3.74
CA THR A 132 0.87 5.13 3.63
C THR A 132 1.26 5.73 4.98
N TYR A 133 0.83 5.15 6.10
CA TYR A 133 1.12 5.69 7.44
C TYR A 133 2.63 5.69 7.76
N ALA A 134 3.40 4.79 7.18
CA ALA A 134 4.85 4.80 7.33
C ALA A 134 5.53 5.89 6.48
N HIS A 135 4.81 6.55 5.56
CA HIS A 135 5.35 7.58 4.67
C HIS A 135 5.37 8.95 5.36
N GLU A 136 6.14 9.07 6.44
CA GLU A 136 6.31 10.31 7.21
C GLU A 136 7.68 10.35 7.92
N TYR A 137 8.04 11.53 8.43
CA TYR A 137 9.42 11.78 8.89
C TYR A 137 9.86 11.04 10.16
N SER A 138 8.94 10.56 10.99
CA SER A 138 9.28 9.93 12.27
C SER A 138 9.26 8.40 12.24
N GLY A 139 8.52 7.80 11.29
CA GLY A 139 8.24 6.36 11.27
C GLY A 139 7.26 5.90 12.35
N GLU A 140 6.77 6.82 13.20
CA GLU A 140 5.95 6.50 14.36
C GLU A 140 4.48 6.24 14.02
N LYS A 141 3.98 6.84 12.92
CA LYS A 141 2.57 6.71 12.53
C LYS A 141 2.19 5.29 12.15
N SER A 142 3.11 4.50 11.65
CA SER A 142 2.86 3.09 11.33
C SER A 142 2.29 2.31 12.51
N LYS A 143 2.63 2.67 13.74
CA LYS A 143 2.11 2.06 14.98
C LYS A 143 0.59 2.16 15.12
N TYR A 144 -0.02 3.22 14.56
CA TYR A 144 -1.47 3.42 14.63
C TYR A 144 -2.25 2.47 13.73
N THR A 145 -1.59 1.81 12.79
CA THR A 145 -2.22 0.84 11.91
C THR A 145 -2.21 -0.59 12.47
N ASP A 146 -1.39 -0.87 13.45
CA ASP A 146 -1.17 -2.22 14.00
C ASP A 146 -2.47 -2.88 14.47
N LYS A 147 -3.24 -2.17 15.30
CA LYS A 147 -4.50 -2.72 15.82
C LYS A 147 -5.50 -3.02 14.72
N SER A 148 -5.72 -2.11 13.81
CA SER A 148 -6.72 -2.27 12.74
C SER A 148 -6.30 -3.35 11.73
N LEU A 149 -5.01 -3.46 11.44
CA LEU A 149 -4.47 -4.52 10.60
C LEU A 149 -4.63 -5.89 11.28
N ARG A 150 -4.26 -6.01 12.54
CA ARG A 150 -4.46 -7.23 13.33
C ARG A 150 -5.93 -7.64 13.35
N ASP A 151 -6.84 -6.69 13.62
CA ASP A 151 -8.28 -6.94 13.68
C ASP A 151 -8.83 -7.37 12.30
N PHE A 152 -8.24 -6.89 11.20
CA PHE A 152 -8.57 -7.35 9.85
C PHE A 152 -8.07 -8.78 9.60
N LEU A 153 -6.84 -9.10 9.97
CA LEU A 153 -6.29 -10.45 9.82
C LEU A 153 -7.04 -11.46 10.69
N SER A 154 -7.38 -11.08 11.92
CA SER A 154 -8.22 -11.90 12.81
C SER A 154 -9.59 -12.17 12.19
N TYR A 155 -10.22 -11.16 11.56
CA TYR A 155 -11.47 -11.33 10.84
C TYR A 155 -11.37 -12.38 9.73
N LEU A 156 -10.29 -12.36 8.94
CA LEU A 156 -10.08 -13.38 7.90
C LEU A 156 -9.92 -14.77 8.51
N TYR A 157 -9.20 -14.89 9.61
CA TYR A 157 -8.98 -16.16 10.32
C TYR A 157 -10.28 -16.71 10.91
N GLU A 158 -11.03 -15.90 11.66
CA GLU A 158 -12.27 -16.29 12.33
C GLU A 158 -13.38 -16.70 11.35
N ASN A 159 -13.35 -16.19 10.12
CA ASN A 159 -14.28 -16.52 9.06
C ASN A 159 -13.77 -17.64 8.12
N ASN A 160 -12.73 -18.37 8.51
CA ASN A 160 -12.11 -19.46 7.74
C ASN A 160 -11.60 -19.04 6.34
N GLN A 161 -11.38 -17.74 6.12
CA GLN A 161 -10.94 -17.23 4.83
C GLN A 161 -9.45 -17.47 4.57
N VAL A 162 -8.67 -17.75 5.61
CA VAL A 162 -7.22 -17.98 5.51
C VAL A 162 -6.86 -19.32 4.88
N ASN A 163 -7.75 -20.30 4.88
CA ASN A 163 -7.47 -21.63 4.33
C ASN A 163 -7.22 -21.59 2.81
N ASP A 164 -7.90 -20.68 2.12
CA ASP A 164 -7.84 -20.54 0.66
C ASP A 164 -7.28 -19.16 0.24
N THR A 165 -6.64 -18.46 1.17
CA THR A 165 -6.13 -17.10 0.94
C THR A 165 -4.65 -17.03 1.25
N THR A 166 -3.86 -16.55 0.28
CA THR A 166 -2.48 -16.16 0.51
C THR A 166 -2.41 -14.67 0.86
N VAL A 167 -1.82 -14.34 1.99
CA VAL A 167 -1.62 -12.96 2.45
C VAL A 167 -0.14 -12.60 2.33
N PHE A 168 0.14 -11.49 1.62
CA PHE A 168 1.47 -10.90 1.55
C PHE A 168 1.47 -9.55 2.26
N ILE A 169 2.38 -9.35 3.20
CA ILE A 169 2.62 -8.07 3.85
C ILE A 169 4.06 -7.68 3.56
N ALA A 170 4.24 -6.57 2.86
CA ALA A 170 5.56 -6.10 2.46
C ALA A 170 5.63 -4.58 2.45
N GLY A 171 6.78 -4.01 2.78
CA GLY A 171 7.09 -2.63 2.45
C GLY A 171 7.61 -2.55 1.01
N ASP A 172 7.32 -1.47 0.32
CA ASP A 172 7.82 -1.24 -1.05
C ASP A 172 9.28 -0.77 -1.07
N HIS A 173 9.72 -0.11 -0.02
CA HIS A 173 11.11 0.27 0.25
C HIS A 173 11.30 0.60 1.73
N GLY A 174 12.56 0.72 2.14
CA GLY A 174 12.91 1.20 3.46
C GLY A 174 12.62 2.69 3.62
N PHE A 175 12.75 3.18 4.84
CA PHE A 175 12.44 4.56 5.21
C PHE A 175 13.44 5.55 4.58
N ALA A 176 12.99 6.40 3.69
CA ALA A 176 13.86 7.28 2.88
C ALA A 176 13.77 8.78 3.24
N LEU A 177 12.86 9.17 4.12
CA LEU A 177 12.48 10.59 4.32
C LEU A 177 13.25 11.34 5.41
N MET A 178 14.05 10.66 6.23
CA MET A 178 14.74 11.32 7.34
C MET A 178 16.09 11.88 7.00
N GLY A 179 16.35 13.12 7.45
CA GLY A 179 17.70 13.68 7.57
C GLY A 179 18.65 12.84 8.42
N VAL A 180 18.12 12.07 9.39
CA VAL A 180 18.84 11.07 10.17
C VAL A 180 19.46 9.98 9.30
N TYR A 181 18.81 9.58 8.19
CA TYR A 181 19.37 8.61 7.25
C TYR A 181 20.64 9.09 6.56
N LYS A 182 20.70 10.37 6.21
CA LYS A 182 21.95 10.96 5.65
C LYS A 182 23.08 10.88 6.65
N ILE A 183 22.79 11.01 7.94
CA ILE A 183 23.77 10.87 9.02
C ILE A 183 24.15 9.40 9.21
N LEU A 184 23.20 8.48 9.12
CA LEU A 184 23.43 7.04 9.23
C LEU A 184 24.14 6.48 8.00
N GLU A 185 23.80 6.93 6.80
CA GLU A 185 24.53 6.61 5.56
C GLU A 185 25.97 7.07 5.59
N ALA A 186 26.23 8.24 6.18
CA ALA A 186 27.60 8.73 6.42
C ALA A 186 28.41 7.86 7.39
N ASN A 187 27.76 6.97 8.15
CA ASN A 187 28.36 6.01 9.08
C ASN A 187 28.23 4.55 8.61
N ASP A 188 28.27 4.33 7.29
CA ASP A 188 28.19 2.99 6.66
C ASP A 188 26.89 2.18 6.93
N TRP A 189 25.88 2.80 7.52
CA TRP A 189 24.59 2.15 7.66
C TRP A 189 23.79 2.28 6.37
N LYS A 190 23.76 1.25 5.57
CA LYS A 190 22.99 1.25 4.33
C LYS A 190 21.51 1.03 4.62
N ALA A 191 20.69 2.06 4.43
CA ALA A 191 19.22 1.98 4.46
C ALA A 191 18.64 1.01 3.40
N GLU A 192 19.49 0.34 2.66
CA GLU A 192 19.15 -0.55 1.56
C GLU A 192 18.61 -1.92 2.02
N ASN A 193 18.61 -2.22 3.31
CA ASN A 193 18.57 -3.62 3.72
C ASN A 193 17.24 -4.14 4.29
N ASP A 194 16.22 -3.31 4.51
CA ASP A 194 15.09 -3.80 5.31
C ASP A 194 13.74 -3.73 4.58
N LEU A 195 13.57 -4.62 3.63
CA LEU A 195 12.26 -5.13 3.29
C LEU A 195 12.06 -6.47 4.03
N HIS A 196 11.27 -6.47 5.08
CA HIS A 196 10.84 -7.69 5.73
C HIS A 196 9.53 -8.16 5.11
N ILE A 197 9.56 -9.30 4.44
CA ILE A 197 8.36 -10.01 3.99
C ILE A 197 8.03 -11.03 5.07
N PHE A 198 6.87 -10.88 5.68
CA PHE A 198 6.30 -11.90 6.54
C PHE A 198 5.38 -12.78 5.69
N LEU A 199 5.77 -14.04 5.50
CA LEU A 199 4.95 -15.08 4.88
C LEU A 199 4.48 -16.00 6.00
N ASN A 200 3.19 -16.19 6.10
CA ASN A 200 2.58 -17.33 6.80
C ASN A 200 2.05 -18.32 5.77
#